data_849dcdd1bc556fb6049e9b42ec321ab1
#
_entry.id   849dcdd1bc556fb6049e9b42ec321ab1
#
_cell.length_a   1.000
_cell.length_b   1.000
_cell.length_c   1.000
_cell.angle_alpha   90.00
_cell.angle_beta   90.00
_cell.angle_gamma   90.00
#
_symmetry.space_group_name_H-M   'P 1'
#
loop_
_entity.id
_entity.type
_entity.pdbx_description
1 polymer ?
#
loop_
_entity_poly.entity_id
_entity_poly.type
_entity_poly.pdbx_seq_one_letter_code
_entity_poly.pdbx_strand_id
1 'polypeptide(L)'
;SGLSESAPGLRTAVVNIQEVFRSYHKVERAEGEINLERARIQKEHNQAIFRLRALDQVLRELEGSLQELDREDMRRPVMEREKGIRLHERERLNRQSALDLKNKHADLNRRMVDRMQKLLGEIHDLVRGEAESMGFDLVFDVEGAGTSRVPFLLFAKDAQNITARIIRRLAESGPQDPEG
;
A
#
# COMPACT_ATOMS: atom_id res chain seq x y z
N SER A 1 -57.46 30.48 11.03
CA SER A 1 -56.98 29.35 10.24
C SER A 1 -55.52 29.57 9.96
N GLY A 2 -54.68 29.15 10.88
CA GLY A 2 -53.21 29.13 10.69
C GLY A 2 -52.83 27.89 9.92
N LEU A 3 -52.38 28.03 8.67
CA LEU A 3 -51.65 27.02 7.97
C LEU A 3 -50.28 26.91 8.67
N SER A 4 -50.11 25.88 9.45
CA SER A 4 -48.79 25.48 9.94
C SER A 4 -48.02 24.99 8.72
N GLU A 5 -47.20 25.84 8.11
CA GLU A 5 -46.17 25.42 7.22
C GLU A 5 -45.19 24.60 8.07
N SER A 6 -45.29 23.27 8.01
CA SER A 6 -44.28 22.41 8.53
C SER A 6 -42.98 22.70 7.77
N ALA A 7 -41.93 23.13 8.47
CA ALA A 7 -40.61 23.28 7.89
C ALA A 7 -40.26 22.01 7.12
N PRO A 8 -39.72 22.11 5.89
CA PRO A 8 -39.29 20.91 5.15
C PRO A 8 -38.35 20.11 6.02
N GLY A 9 -38.69 18.83 6.23
CA GLY A 9 -37.83 17.93 6.98
C GLY A 9 -36.48 17.76 6.29
N LEU A 10 -35.43 17.49 7.06
CA LEU A 10 -34.08 17.17 6.54
C LEU A 10 -34.13 15.97 5.56
N ARG A 11 -33.60 16.17 4.39
CA ARG A 11 -33.42 15.08 3.42
C ARG A 11 -32.11 14.42 3.64
N THR A 12 -32.11 13.11 3.94
CA THR A 12 -30.93 12.35 4.24
C THR A 12 -30.68 11.23 3.23
N ALA A 13 -29.43 10.99 2.93
CA ALA A 13 -29.01 9.86 2.14
C ALA A 13 -27.95 9.03 2.91
N VAL A 14 -27.75 7.79 2.47
CA VAL A 14 -26.69 6.93 2.96
C VAL A 14 -25.87 6.44 1.79
N VAL A 15 -24.58 6.20 2.06
CA VAL A 15 -23.63 5.67 1.09
C VAL A 15 -22.73 4.66 1.78
N ASN A 16 -22.33 3.59 1.07
CA ASN A 16 -21.29 2.69 1.55
C ASN A 16 -19.97 3.09 0.90
N ILE A 17 -19.18 3.90 1.59
CA ILE A 17 -17.90 4.41 1.08
C ILE A 17 -16.91 3.27 0.81
N GLN A 18 -16.91 2.22 1.61
CA GLN A 18 -16.02 1.09 1.43
C GLN A 18 -16.34 0.31 0.14
N GLU A 19 -17.62 0.13 -0.17
CA GLU A 19 -18.07 -0.50 -1.42
C GLU A 19 -17.71 0.38 -2.63
N VAL A 20 -17.95 1.68 -2.57
CA VAL A 20 -17.55 2.65 -3.59
C VAL A 20 -16.06 2.60 -3.84
N PHE A 21 -15.27 2.64 -2.77
CA PHE A 21 -13.80 2.61 -2.84
C PHE A 21 -13.29 1.34 -3.55
N ARG A 22 -13.80 0.17 -3.18
CA ARG A 22 -13.45 -1.10 -3.83
C ARG A 22 -13.82 -1.17 -5.30
N SER A 23 -14.88 -0.46 -5.70
CA SER A 23 -15.36 -0.42 -7.09
C SER A 23 -14.65 0.63 -7.94
N TYR A 24 -13.82 1.48 -7.34
CA TYR A 24 -13.18 2.58 -8.04
C TYR A 24 -11.96 2.10 -8.84
N HIS A 25 -12.01 2.24 -10.17
CA HIS A 25 -10.95 1.77 -11.08
C HIS A 25 -9.57 2.34 -10.77
N LYS A 26 -9.47 3.57 -10.26
CA LYS A 26 -8.20 4.16 -9.83
C LYS A 26 -7.61 3.46 -8.60
N VAL A 27 -8.46 2.93 -7.71
CA VAL A 27 -8.03 2.14 -6.55
C VAL A 27 -7.42 0.82 -7.02
N GLU A 28 -8.12 0.11 -7.90
CA GLU A 28 -7.63 -1.14 -8.48
C GLU A 28 -6.29 -0.96 -9.19
N ARG A 29 -6.16 0.10 -9.99
CA ARG A 29 -4.90 0.46 -10.65
C ARG A 29 -3.80 0.75 -9.64
N ALA A 30 -4.09 1.52 -8.60
CA ALA A 30 -3.13 1.87 -7.56
C ALA A 30 -2.65 0.62 -6.80
N GLU A 31 -3.55 -0.30 -6.45
CA GLU A 31 -3.22 -1.57 -5.82
C GLU A 31 -2.32 -2.43 -6.71
N GLY A 32 -2.63 -2.51 -7.99
CA GLY A 32 -1.81 -3.22 -8.98
C GLY A 32 -0.38 -2.68 -9.06
N GLU A 33 -0.22 -1.36 -9.14
CA GLU A 33 1.10 -0.71 -9.17
C GLU A 33 1.88 -0.92 -7.87
N ILE A 34 1.21 -0.85 -6.72
CA ILE A 34 1.82 -1.11 -5.41
C ILE A 34 2.29 -2.57 -5.30
N ASN A 35 1.49 -3.52 -5.77
CA ASN A 35 1.84 -4.94 -5.76
C ASN A 35 3.04 -5.23 -6.67
N LEU A 36 3.13 -4.59 -7.84
CA LEU A 36 4.30 -4.69 -8.72
C LEU A 36 5.56 -4.13 -8.06
N GLU A 37 5.45 -2.98 -7.40
CA GLU A 37 6.59 -2.38 -6.69
C GLU A 37 7.03 -3.24 -5.49
N ARG A 38 6.09 -3.83 -4.76
CA ARG A 38 6.39 -4.78 -3.68
C ARG A 38 7.13 -6.00 -4.19
N ALA A 39 6.71 -6.55 -5.33
CA ALA A 39 7.39 -7.67 -5.97
C ALA A 39 8.81 -7.30 -6.43
N ARG A 40 9.02 -6.08 -6.93
CA ARG A 40 10.33 -5.56 -7.32
C ARG A 40 11.27 -5.45 -6.12
N ILE A 41 10.80 -4.88 -5.02
CA ILE A 41 11.56 -4.77 -3.76
C ILE A 41 11.97 -6.16 -3.27
N GLN A 42 11.06 -7.13 -3.29
CA GLN A 42 11.35 -8.50 -2.89
C GLN A 42 12.40 -9.16 -3.81
N LYS A 43 12.30 -8.94 -5.11
CA LYS A 43 13.29 -9.45 -6.09
C LYS A 43 14.68 -8.90 -5.83
N GLU A 44 14.81 -7.60 -5.60
CA GLU A 44 16.09 -6.96 -5.26
C GLU A 44 16.68 -7.51 -3.97
N HIS A 45 15.85 -7.71 -2.95
CA HIS A 45 16.29 -8.32 -1.70
C HIS A 45 16.76 -9.77 -1.90
N ASN A 46 16.04 -10.55 -2.69
CA ASN A 46 16.44 -11.94 -3.02
C ASN A 46 17.78 -11.98 -3.77
N GLN A 47 18.06 -11.01 -4.64
CA GLN A 47 19.35 -10.87 -5.30
C GLN A 47 20.47 -10.58 -4.29
N ALA A 48 20.22 -9.75 -3.30
CA ALA A 48 21.19 -9.49 -2.23
C ALA A 48 21.46 -10.74 -1.38
N ILE A 49 20.42 -11.51 -1.05
CA ILE A 49 20.56 -12.79 -0.35
C ILE A 49 21.39 -13.78 -1.18
N PHE A 50 21.16 -13.84 -2.47
CA PHE A 50 21.95 -14.70 -3.36
C PHE A 50 23.44 -14.33 -3.33
N ARG A 51 23.77 -13.04 -3.38
CA ARG A 51 25.16 -12.55 -3.25
C ARG A 51 25.76 -12.89 -1.89
N LEU A 52 24.99 -12.77 -0.80
CA LEU A 52 25.44 -13.15 0.54
C LEU A 52 25.78 -14.63 0.61
N ARG A 53 24.97 -15.49 0.03
CA ARG A 53 25.24 -16.95 -0.03
C ARG A 53 26.50 -17.25 -0.84
N ALA A 54 26.73 -16.54 -1.93
CA ALA A 54 27.95 -16.67 -2.72
C ALA A 54 29.20 -16.27 -1.90
N LEU A 55 29.13 -15.17 -1.14
CA LEU A 55 30.20 -14.76 -0.23
C LEU A 55 30.42 -15.78 0.90
N ASP A 56 29.38 -16.35 1.46
CA ASP A 56 29.46 -17.39 2.47
C ASP A 56 30.17 -18.65 1.92
N GLN A 57 29.92 -19.00 0.65
CA GLN A 57 30.58 -20.10 -0.01
C GLN A 57 32.11 -19.84 -0.18
N VAL A 58 32.44 -18.63 -0.66
CA VAL A 58 33.86 -18.21 -0.81
C VAL A 58 34.57 -18.24 0.54
N LEU A 59 33.94 -17.76 1.60
CA LEU A 59 34.49 -17.76 2.95
C LEU A 59 34.71 -19.17 3.47
N ARG A 60 33.80 -20.11 3.24
CA ARG A 60 34.00 -21.52 3.60
C ARG A 60 35.15 -22.15 2.87
N GLU A 61 35.33 -21.89 1.58
CA GLU A 61 36.43 -22.37 0.78
C GLU A 61 37.78 -21.82 1.27
N LEU A 62 37.86 -20.52 1.56
CA LEU A 62 39.07 -19.88 2.11
C LEU A 62 39.42 -20.47 3.48
N GLU A 63 38.43 -20.65 4.35
CA GLU A 63 38.62 -21.23 5.68
C GLU A 63 39.11 -22.69 5.60
N GLY A 64 38.52 -23.50 4.74
CA GLY A 64 38.94 -24.87 4.48
C GLY A 64 40.38 -24.93 3.95
N SER A 65 40.75 -24.08 3.01
CA SER A 65 42.11 -23.99 2.48
C SER A 65 43.12 -23.55 3.55
N LEU A 66 42.76 -22.59 4.40
CA LEU A 66 43.62 -22.13 5.50
C LEU A 66 43.86 -23.22 6.54
N GLN A 67 42.91 -24.11 6.79
CA GLN A 67 43.05 -25.22 7.72
C GLN A 67 44.01 -26.28 7.20
N GLU A 68 44.17 -26.42 5.89
CA GLU A 68 45.08 -27.38 5.24
C GLU A 68 46.51 -26.85 5.08
N LEU A 69 46.74 -25.55 5.22
CA LEU A 69 48.07 -24.93 5.09
C LEU A 69 48.85 -24.99 6.40
N ASP A 70 50.15 -25.26 6.28
CA ASP A 70 51.09 -25.11 7.38
C ASP A 70 51.16 -23.66 7.86
N ARG A 71 51.48 -23.48 9.15
CA ARG A 71 51.55 -22.13 9.77
C ARG A 71 52.57 -21.21 9.07
N GLU A 72 53.60 -21.74 8.47
CA GLU A 72 54.67 -21.00 7.79
C GLU A 72 54.50 -20.95 6.27
N ASP A 73 53.37 -21.47 5.74
CA ASP A 73 53.10 -21.38 4.30
C ASP A 73 52.98 -19.94 3.85
N MET A 74 53.73 -19.58 2.82
CA MET A 74 53.74 -18.20 2.28
C MET A 74 52.42 -17.73 1.73
N ARG A 75 51.52 -18.66 1.38
CA ARG A 75 50.16 -18.32 0.89
C ARG A 75 49.21 -17.89 2.01
N ARG A 76 49.47 -18.29 3.24
CA ARG A 76 48.59 -18.02 4.39
C ARG A 76 48.29 -16.54 4.60
N PRO A 77 49.28 -15.60 4.65
CA PRO A 77 48.97 -14.16 4.85
C PRO A 77 48.06 -13.58 3.76
N VAL A 78 48.26 -14.00 2.51
CA VAL A 78 47.45 -13.54 1.38
C VAL A 78 46.01 -14.05 1.52
N MET A 79 45.80 -15.30 1.87
CA MET A 79 44.47 -15.90 2.05
C MET A 79 43.75 -15.35 3.28
N GLU A 80 44.46 -15.07 4.37
CA GLU A 80 43.88 -14.42 5.55
C GLU A 80 43.43 -13.00 5.25
N ARG A 81 44.19 -12.27 4.45
CA ARG A 81 43.80 -10.94 3.99
C ARG A 81 42.53 -11.00 3.12
N GLU A 82 42.49 -11.92 2.18
CA GLU A 82 41.31 -12.12 1.34
C GLU A 82 40.06 -12.47 2.17
N LYS A 83 40.23 -13.40 3.13
CA LYS A 83 39.14 -13.73 4.06
C LYS A 83 38.63 -12.51 4.81
N GLY A 84 39.54 -11.66 5.31
CA GLY A 84 39.16 -10.42 5.98
C GLY A 84 38.38 -9.45 5.07
N ILE A 85 38.78 -9.27 3.83
CA ILE A 85 38.11 -8.45 2.83
C ILE A 85 36.70 -9.00 2.55
N ARG A 86 36.56 -10.30 2.34
CA ARG A 86 35.26 -10.95 2.06
C ARG A 86 34.32 -10.91 3.24
N LEU A 87 34.82 -11.08 4.47
CA LEU A 87 34.02 -10.90 5.68
C LEU A 87 33.47 -9.47 5.78
N HIS A 88 34.31 -8.48 5.56
CA HIS A 88 33.89 -7.09 5.60
C HIS A 88 32.86 -6.76 4.51
N GLU A 89 33.06 -7.26 3.29
CA GLU A 89 32.12 -7.14 2.19
C GLU A 89 30.77 -7.77 2.53
N ARG A 90 30.79 -8.98 3.11
CA ARG A 90 29.58 -9.69 3.54
C ARG A 90 28.80 -8.94 4.60
N GLU A 91 29.47 -8.44 5.63
CA GLU A 91 28.82 -7.69 6.70
C GLU A 91 28.19 -6.38 6.18
N ARG A 92 28.91 -5.69 5.32
CA ARG A 92 28.43 -4.46 4.69
C ARG A 92 27.19 -4.74 3.83
N LEU A 93 27.24 -5.75 2.98
CA LEU A 93 26.13 -6.14 2.12
C LEU A 93 24.90 -6.57 2.94
N ASN A 94 25.12 -7.35 4.01
CA ASN A 94 24.04 -7.80 4.90
C ASN A 94 23.33 -6.62 5.57
N ARG A 95 24.09 -5.69 6.14
CA ARG A 95 23.51 -4.49 6.77
C ARG A 95 22.80 -3.62 5.76
N GLN A 96 23.40 -3.38 4.60
CA GLN A 96 22.85 -2.52 3.57
C GLN A 96 21.55 -3.11 2.99
N SER A 97 21.53 -4.40 2.68
CA SER A 97 20.33 -5.05 2.12
C SER A 97 19.16 -5.06 3.11
N ALA A 98 19.43 -5.28 4.40
CA ALA A 98 18.41 -5.23 5.44
C ALA A 98 17.82 -3.81 5.60
N LEU A 99 18.69 -2.80 5.60
CA LEU A 99 18.29 -1.39 5.71
C LEU A 99 17.51 -0.93 4.46
N ASP A 100 17.97 -1.30 3.27
CA ASP A 100 17.31 -0.98 2.02
C ASP A 100 15.92 -1.60 1.95
N LEU A 101 15.77 -2.87 2.35
CA LEU A 101 14.46 -3.53 2.41
C LEU A 101 13.50 -2.78 3.33
N LYS A 102 13.95 -2.46 4.55
CA LYS A 102 13.16 -1.72 5.54
C LYS A 102 12.73 -0.36 5.01
N ASN A 103 13.67 0.40 4.45
CA ASN A 103 13.41 1.75 3.95
C ASN A 103 12.48 1.75 2.73
N LYS A 104 12.68 0.82 1.80
CA LYS A 104 11.83 0.69 0.61
C LYS A 104 10.39 0.30 0.97
N HIS A 105 10.20 -0.63 1.93
CA HIS A 105 8.87 -0.99 2.41
C HIS A 105 8.20 0.17 3.16
N ALA A 106 8.94 0.89 4.00
CA ALA A 106 8.39 2.05 4.71
C ALA A 106 7.98 3.17 3.73
N ASP A 107 8.80 3.45 2.71
CA ASP A 107 8.50 4.41 1.67
C ASP A 107 7.29 4.00 0.82
N LEU A 108 7.23 2.73 0.41
CA LEU A 108 6.09 2.20 -0.33
C LEU A 108 4.79 2.30 0.47
N ASN A 109 4.81 1.94 1.75
CA ASN A 109 3.64 2.05 2.63
C ASN A 109 3.17 3.50 2.77
N ARG A 110 4.08 4.44 2.94
CA ARG A 110 3.75 5.88 3.00
C ARG A 110 3.09 6.35 1.71
N ARG A 111 3.67 6.04 0.56
CA ARG A 111 3.11 6.38 -0.75
C ARG A 111 1.73 5.74 -0.98
N MET A 112 1.56 4.50 -0.51
CA MET A 112 0.27 3.81 -0.56
C MET A 112 -0.79 4.54 0.26
N VAL A 113 -0.49 4.87 1.51
CA VAL A 113 -1.42 5.59 2.40
C VAL A 113 -1.80 6.94 1.79
N ASP A 114 -0.82 7.73 1.34
CA ASP A 114 -1.06 9.04 0.74
C ASP A 114 -1.95 8.92 -0.52
N ARG A 115 -1.69 7.94 -1.37
CA ARG A 115 -2.47 7.70 -2.59
C ARG A 115 -3.90 7.26 -2.28
N MET A 116 -4.09 6.35 -1.31
CA MET A 116 -5.42 5.89 -0.92
C MET A 116 -6.23 7.02 -0.26
N GLN A 117 -5.61 7.86 0.57
CA GLN A 117 -6.27 9.04 1.15
C GLN A 117 -6.71 10.04 0.08
N LYS A 118 -5.87 10.25 -0.94
CA LYS A 118 -6.23 11.12 -2.07
C LYS A 118 -7.42 10.57 -2.86
N LEU A 119 -7.44 9.28 -3.15
CA LEU A 119 -8.55 8.63 -3.85
C LEU A 119 -9.83 8.66 -3.01
N LEU A 120 -9.72 8.47 -1.70
CA LEU A 120 -10.86 8.62 -0.78
C LEU A 120 -11.39 10.05 -0.79
N GLY A 121 -10.52 11.05 -0.85
CA GLY A 121 -10.90 12.47 -1.00
C GLY A 121 -11.68 12.73 -2.29
N GLU A 122 -11.27 12.15 -3.41
CA GLU A 122 -12.00 12.24 -4.69
C GLU A 122 -13.41 11.64 -4.57
N ILE A 123 -13.56 10.51 -3.86
CA ILE A 123 -14.87 9.90 -3.61
C ILE A 123 -15.72 10.81 -2.74
N HIS A 124 -15.18 11.37 -1.67
CA HIS A 124 -15.90 12.28 -0.78
C HIS A 124 -16.40 13.54 -1.54
N ASP A 125 -15.56 14.10 -2.41
CA ASP A 125 -15.92 15.26 -3.22
C ASP A 125 -17.06 14.93 -4.20
N LEU A 126 -17.02 13.75 -4.81
CA LEU A 126 -18.09 13.29 -5.68
C LEU A 126 -19.40 13.07 -4.91
N VAL A 127 -19.35 12.42 -3.75
CA VAL A 127 -20.52 12.22 -2.89
C VAL A 127 -21.14 13.55 -2.52
N ARG A 128 -20.33 14.53 -2.14
CA ARG A 128 -20.80 15.87 -1.83
C ARG A 128 -21.50 16.52 -3.02
N GLY A 129 -20.88 16.52 -4.19
CA GLY A 129 -21.44 17.12 -5.40
C GLY A 129 -22.76 16.46 -5.83
N GLU A 130 -22.84 15.12 -5.77
CA GLU A 130 -24.07 14.39 -6.07
C GLU A 130 -25.18 14.68 -5.04
N ALA A 131 -24.82 14.71 -3.76
CA ALA A 131 -25.77 15.04 -2.70
C ALA A 131 -26.34 16.43 -2.87
N GLU A 132 -25.54 17.43 -3.15
CA GLU A 132 -25.97 18.79 -3.42
C GLU A 132 -26.90 18.85 -4.64
N SER A 133 -26.56 18.19 -5.73
CA SER A 133 -27.37 18.17 -6.95
C SER A 133 -28.72 17.47 -6.77
N MET A 134 -28.80 16.49 -5.87
CA MET A 134 -30.02 15.77 -5.53
C MET A 134 -30.85 16.45 -4.41
N GLY A 135 -30.34 17.50 -3.80
CA GLY A 135 -31.00 18.25 -2.73
C GLY A 135 -31.00 17.52 -1.39
N PHE A 136 -30.01 16.70 -1.09
CA PHE A 136 -29.81 16.13 0.23
C PHE A 136 -29.11 17.13 1.16
N ASP A 137 -29.56 17.15 2.40
CA ASP A 137 -28.99 17.99 3.45
C ASP A 137 -27.84 17.28 4.17
N LEU A 138 -27.91 15.93 4.31
CA LEU A 138 -26.95 15.10 4.99
C LEU A 138 -26.75 13.78 4.24
N VAL A 139 -25.51 13.31 4.22
CA VAL A 139 -25.15 11.97 3.75
C VAL A 139 -24.32 11.28 4.82
N PHE A 140 -24.71 10.06 5.17
CA PHE A 140 -24.02 9.24 6.14
C PHE A 140 -23.36 8.02 5.48
N ASP A 141 -22.15 7.70 5.92
CA ASP A 141 -21.51 6.44 5.55
C ASP A 141 -22.09 5.30 6.42
N VAL A 142 -22.71 4.31 5.77
CA VAL A 142 -23.35 3.19 6.48
C VAL A 142 -22.38 2.29 7.24
N GLU A 143 -21.12 2.24 6.82
CA GLU A 143 -20.06 1.48 7.47
C GLU A 143 -19.04 2.38 8.19
N GLY A 144 -19.30 3.66 8.25
CA GLY A 144 -18.48 4.61 8.98
C GLY A 144 -18.37 4.20 10.45
N ALA A 145 -17.15 3.95 10.89
CA ALA A 145 -16.86 3.57 12.27
C ALA A 145 -15.71 4.42 12.80
N GLY A 146 -15.77 4.75 14.08
CA GLY A 146 -14.66 5.37 14.79
C GLY A 146 -13.53 4.38 15.10
N THR A 147 -12.55 4.83 15.85
CA THR A 147 -11.41 4.01 16.30
C THR A 147 -11.82 2.80 17.11
N SER A 148 -13.01 2.83 17.75
CA SER A 148 -13.63 1.72 18.48
C SER A 148 -14.26 0.65 17.59
N ARG A 149 -14.33 0.87 16.27
CA ARG A 149 -15.04 0.03 15.29
C ARG A 149 -16.54 -0.11 15.54
N VAL A 150 -17.11 0.77 16.34
CA VAL A 150 -18.54 0.85 16.55
C VAL A 150 -19.16 1.73 15.47
N PRO A 151 -20.18 1.28 14.72
CA PRO A 151 -20.81 2.07 13.69
C PRO A 151 -21.49 3.31 14.29
N PHE A 152 -21.31 4.44 13.64
CA PHE A 152 -21.99 5.69 14.04
C PHE A 152 -23.47 5.70 13.69
N LEU A 153 -23.82 5.06 12.57
CA LEU A 153 -25.20 4.98 12.10
C LEU A 153 -25.78 3.61 12.41
N LEU A 154 -26.71 3.55 13.34
CA LEU A 154 -27.41 2.31 13.71
C LEU A 154 -28.74 2.14 12.97
N PHE A 155 -29.41 3.25 12.62
CA PHE A 155 -30.69 3.24 11.96
C PHE A 155 -30.92 4.55 11.19
N ALA A 156 -31.49 4.44 10.00
CA ALA A 156 -31.92 5.58 9.20
C ALA A 156 -33.24 5.24 8.53
N LYS A 157 -34.32 5.91 8.98
CA LYS A 157 -35.64 5.79 8.36
C LYS A 157 -35.70 6.71 7.13
N ASP A 158 -36.22 6.18 6.03
CA ASP A 158 -36.47 6.90 4.79
C ASP A 158 -35.20 7.52 4.15
N ALA A 159 -34.03 7.11 4.55
CA ALA A 159 -32.77 7.52 3.91
C ALA A 159 -32.58 6.81 2.57
N GLN A 160 -32.32 7.59 1.53
CA GLN A 160 -32.04 7.05 0.20
C GLN A 160 -30.59 6.55 0.14
N ASN A 161 -30.39 5.32 -0.33
CA ASN A 161 -29.05 4.77 -0.57
C ASN A 161 -28.57 5.21 -1.96
N ILE A 162 -27.49 5.98 -2.00
CA ILE A 162 -26.90 6.52 -3.23
C ILE A 162 -25.64 5.79 -3.68
N THR A 163 -25.27 4.69 -3.04
CA THR A 163 -24.04 3.92 -3.34
C THR A 163 -23.93 3.56 -4.82
N ALA A 164 -24.98 2.96 -5.40
CA ALA A 164 -24.98 2.55 -6.80
C ALA A 164 -24.83 3.75 -7.76
N ARG A 165 -25.41 4.89 -7.41
CA ARG A 165 -25.27 6.12 -8.20
C ARG A 165 -23.83 6.63 -8.18
N ILE A 166 -23.19 6.65 -7.04
CA ILE A 166 -21.79 7.06 -6.91
C ILE A 166 -20.88 6.13 -7.71
N ILE A 167 -21.08 4.83 -7.60
CA ILE A 167 -20.30 3.83 -8.36
C ILE A 167 -20.45 4.08 -9.87
N ARG A 168 -21.66 4.33 -10.37
CA ARG A 168 -21.87 4.64 -11.79
C ARG A 168 -21.18 5.91 -12.23
N ARG A 169 -21.21 6.96 -11.41
CA ARG A 169 -20.53 8.23 -11.72
C ARG A 169 -19.01 8.06 -11.79
N LEU A 170 -18.43 7.25 -10.92
CA LEU A 170 -17.01 6.91 -10.97
C LEU A 170 -16.65 6.09 -12.22
N ALA A 171 -17.51 5.16 -12.62
CA ALA A 171 -17.31 4.36 -13.82
C ALA A 171 -17.33 5.22 -15.10
N GLU A 172 -18.18 6.23 -15.17
CA GLU A 172 -18.23 7.19 -16.30
C GLU A 172 -16.94 8.01 -16.48
N SER A 173 -16.16 8.20 -15.40
CA SER A 173 -14.87 8.90 -15.41
C SER A 173 -13.67 7.98 -15.73
N GLY A 174 -13.94 6.69 -15.94
CA GLY A 174 -12.91 5.70 -16.28
C GLY A 174 -12.36 5.89 -17.69
N PRO A 175 -11.20 5.25 -18.01
CA PRO A 175 -10.74 5.18 -19.37
C PRO A 175 -11.83 4.53 -20.20
N GLN A 176 -12.31 5.24 -21.23
CA GLN A 176 -13.07 4.61 -22.28
C GLN A 176 -12.10 3.60 -22.92
N ASP A 177 -12.43 2.31 -22.85
CA ASP A 177 -11.74 1.32 -23.65
C ASP A 177 -11.74 1.83 -25.09
N PRO A 178 -10.59 1.99 -25.76
CA PRO A 178 -10.60 2.18 -27.18
C PRO A 178 -11.23 0.91 -27.74
N GLU A 179 -12.43 1.05 -28.26
CA GLU A 179 -13.12 -0.04 -28.96
C GLU A 179 -12.12 -0.70 -29.94
N GLY A 180 -12.03 -2.03 -29.84
CA GLY A 180 -11.14 -2.88 -30.57
C GLY A 180 -11.30 -2.88 -32.10
#